data_c65cd24b1031774e0d34e497e718bcd5
#
_entry.id   c65cd24b1031774e0d34e497e718bcd5
#
_cell.length_a   1.000
_cell.length_b   1.000
_cell.length_c   1.000
_cell.angle_alpha   90.00
_cell.angle_beta   90.00
_cell.angle_gamma   90.00
#
_symmetry.space_group_name_H-M   'P 1'
#
loop_
_entity.id
_entity.type
_entity.pdbx_description
1 polymer ?
#
loop_
_entity_poly.entity_id
_entity_poly.type
_entity_poly.pdbx_seq_one_letter_code
_entity_poly.pdbx_strand_id
1 'polypeptide(L)'
;FTALALISGSIWGSDIWGTWWIWDGRLTSMLLQFFLLVGVISLRSALEDTDAAAKACAVLSIVGCINVFVIKYSVDWWNTLHQPSSPIGMAGDSANGPEIWVPLVIMIVAVYLFFAVSLILSTRNEILQRERRSKWVQELLASA
;
A
#
# COMPACT_ATOMS: atom_id res chain seq x y z
N PHE A 1 -0.45 -1.38 -5.81
CA PHE A 1 -1.67 -0.60 -5.53
C PHE A 1 -1.43 0.91 -5.61
N THR A 2 -0.36 1.46 -5.05
CA THR A 2 -0.08 2.92 -5.07
C THR A 2 -0.01 3.48 -6.49
N ALA A 3 0.67 2.80 -7.41
CA ALA A 3 0.70 3.19 -8.82
C ALA A 3 -0.71 3.19 -9.45
N LEU A 4 -1.50 2.15 -9.17
CA LEU A 4 -2.88 2.08 -9.66
C LEU A 4 -3.74 3.21 -9.11
N ALA A 5 -3.58 3.55 -7.83
CA ALA A 5 -4.29 4.67 -7.22
C ALA A 5 -3.90 6.02 -7.84
N LEU A 6 -2.62 6.24 -8.14
CA LEU A 6 -2.15 7.46 -8.82
C LEU A 6 -2.72 7.55 -10.24
N ILE A 7 -2.66 6.47 -11.02
CA ILE A 7 -3.16 6.45 -12.41
C ILE A 7 -4.68 6.65 -12.44
N SER A 8 -5.42 5.83 -11.69
CA SER A 8 -6.89 5.93 -11.67
C SER A 8 -7.37 7.26 -11.09
N GLY A 9 -6.67 7.77 -10.07
CA GLY A 9 -6.95 9.08 -9.48
C GLY A 9 -6.70 10.24 -10.45
N SER A 10 -5.64 10.16 -11.26
CA SER A 10 -5.38 11.17 -12.31
C SER A 10 -6.44 11.15 -13.41
N ILE A 11 -6.88 9.96 -13.84
CA ILE A 11 -7.96 9.81 -14.83
C ILE A 11 -9.25 10.42 -14.28
N TRP A 12 -9.65 10.04 -13.07
CA TRP A 12 -10.84 10.57 -12.41
C TRP A 12 -10.75 12.10 -12.20
N GLY A 13 -9.57 12.57 -11.77
CA GLY A 13 -9.32 14.00 -11.56
C GLY A 13 -9.44 14.84 -12.82
N SER A 14 -9.07 14.29 -13.99
CA SER A 14 -9.21 15.01 -15.26
C SER A 14 -10.66 15.32 -15.61
N ASP A 15 -11.58 14.41 -15.27
CA ASP A 15 -13.01 14.60 -15.56
C ASP A 15 -13.67 15.55 -14.54
N ILE A 16 -13.26 15.51 -13.28
CA ILE A 16 -13.90 16.30 -12.22
C ILE A 16 -13.30 17.68 -12.08
N TRP A 17 -11.98 17.81 -12.18
CA TRP A 17 -11.22 19.05 -11.94
C TRP A 17 -10.66 19.69 -13.22
N GLY A 18 -10.80 19.01 -14.37
CA GLY A 18 -10.29 19.49 -15.65
C GLY A 18 -8.77 19.42 -15.79
N THR A 19 -8.09 18.69 -14.91
CA THR A 19 -6.63 18.53 -14.93
C THR A 19 -6.21 17.15 -14.46
N TRP A 20 -5.20 16.59 -15.12
CA TRP A 20 -4.65 15.27 -14.80
C TRP A 20 -3.83 15.26 -13.51
N TRP A 21 -3.24 16.39 -13.14
CA TRP A 21 -2.34 16.49 -12.00
C TRP A 21 -2.36 17.88 -11.37
N ILE A 22 -2.34 17.87 -10.06
CA ILE A 22 -2.19 19.09 -9.24
C ILE A 22 -1.11 18.81 -8.21
N TRP A 23 -0.20 19.76 -8.03
CA TRP A 23 0.83 19.67 -6.98
C TRP A 23 0.24 20.10 -5.64
N ASP A 24 -0.68 19.31 -5.13
CA ASP A 24 -1.19 19.45 -3.77
C ASP A 24 -0.49 18.51 -2.79
N GLY A 25 -0.76 18.68 -1.50
CA GLY A 25 -0.14 17.89 -0.46
C GLY A 25 -0.48 16.40 -0.58
N ARG A 26 -1.69 16.04 -1.02
CA ARG A 26 -2.14 14.65 -1.12
C ARG A 26 -1.49 13.92 -2.29
N LEU A 27 -1.55 14.47 -3.49
CA LEU A 27 -0.96 13.84 -4.67
C LEU A 27 0.56 13.79 -4.59
N THR A 28 1.18 14.86 -4.07
CA THR A 28 2.64 14.92 -3.90
C THR A 28 3.12 13.88 -2.88
N SER A 29 2.47 13.77 -1.73
CA SER A 29 2.84 12.77 -0.71
C SER A 29 2.53 11.33 -1.16
N MET A 30 1.48 11.13 -1.96
CA MET A 30 1.17 9.83 -2.57
C MET A 30 2.22 9.43 -3.61
N LEU A 31 2.71 10.37 -4.40
CA LEU A 31 3.82 10.14 -5.34
C LEU A 31 5.12 9.83 -4.59
N LEU A 32 5.40 10.56 -3.49
CA LEU A 32 6.52 10.24 -2.61
C LEU A 32 6.40 8.82 -2.05
N GLN A 33 5.20 8.42 -1.60
CA GLN A 33 4.95 7.05 -1.13
C GLN A 33 5.26 6.00 -2.21
N PHE A 34 4.89 6.27 -3.44
CA PHE A 34 5.22 5.40 -4.57
C PHE A 34 6.74 5.23 -4.71
N PHE A 35 7.51 6.32 -4.70
CA PHE A 35 8.98 6.25 -4.80
C PHE A 35 9.62 5.58 -3.59
N LEU A 36 9.10 5.78 -2.39
CA LEU A 36 9.56 5.07 -1.19
C LEU A 36 9.40 3.54 -1.34
N LEU A 37 8.25 3.10 -1.85
CA LEU A 37 7.99 1.67 -2.08
C LEU A 37 8.87 1.09 -3.20
N VAL A 38 9.07 1.83 -4.29
CA VAL A 38 10.03 1.45 -5.35
C VAL A 38 11.45 1.40 -4.77
N GLY A 39 11.82 2.34 -3.92
CA GLY A 39 13.09 2.37 -3.21
C GLY A 39 13.30 1.13 -2.34
N VAL A 40 12.29 0.69 -1.58
CA VAL A 40 12.36 -0.55 -0.78
C VAL A 40 12.63 -1.77 -1.68
N ILE A 41 11.91 -1.89 -2.80
CA ILE A 41 12.09 -3.00 -3.74
C ILE A 41 13.49 -2.98 -4.36
N SER A 42 13.91 -1.81 -4.84
CA SER A 42 15.23 -1.63 -5.45
C SER A 42 16.39 -1.88 -4.49
N LEU A 43 16.25 -1.39 -3.26
CA LEU A 43 17.27 -1.55 -2.21
C LEU A 43 17.40 -3.02 -1.80
N ARG A 44 16.27 -3.75 -1.72
CA ARG A 44 16.26 -5.17 -1.42
C ARG A 44 16.98 -6.01 -2.48
N SER A 45 16.88 -5.62 -3.76
CA SER A 45 17.51 -6.33 -4.87
C SER A 45 18.96 -5.90 -5.14
N ALA A 46 19.34 -4.70 -4.71
CA ALA A 46 20.68 -4.14 -4.99
C ALA A 46 21.75 -4.54 -3.96
N LEU A 47 21.35 -4.86 -2.73
CA LEU A 47 22.26 -5.21 -1.65
C LEU A 47 22.45 -6.73 -1.57
N GLU A 48 23.69 -7.19 -1.68
CA GLU A 48 24.05 -8.61 -1.54
C GLU A 48 23.95 -9.09 -0.10
N ASP A 49 24.30 -8.23 0.87
CA ASP A 49 24.15 -8.52 2.30
C ASP A 49 22.66 -8.39 2.70
N THR A 50 22.07 -9.53 3.02
CA THR A 50 20.65 -9.64 3.40
C THR A 50 20.33 -8.89 4.68
N ASP A 51 21.24 -8.80 5.64
CA ASP A 51 21.00 -8.13 6.92
C ASP A 51 21.10 -6.60 6.76
N ALA A 52 22.06 -6.11 5.99
CA ALA A 52 22.15 -4.71 5.63
C ALA A 52 20.94 -4.27 4.81
N ALA A 53 20.52 -5.07 3.82
CA ALA A 53 19.32 -4.84 3.04
C ALA A 53 18.07 -4.77 3.91
N ALA A 54 17.89 -5.70 4.85
CA ALA A 54 16.75 -5.73 5.76
C ALA A 54 16.67 -4.48 6.63
N LYS A 55 17.80 -4.04 7.21
CA LYS A 55 17.85 -2.82 8.03
C LYS A 55 17.53 -1.57 7.22
N ALA A 56 18.12 -1.43 6.04
CA ALA A 56 17.90 -0.29 5.17
C ALA A 56 16.42 -0.23 4.70
N CYS A 57 15.85 -1.36 4.29
CA CYS A 57 14.44 -1.47 3.93
C CYS A 57 13.52 -1.15 5.11
N ALA A 58 13.87 -1.58 6.33
CA ALA A 58 13.09 -1.28 7.54
C ALA A 58 13.02 0.23 7.79
N VAL A 59 14.16 0.93 7.72
CA VAL A 59 14.20 2.39 7.89
C VAL A 59 13.32 3.08 6.84
N LEU A 60 13.47 2.69 5.57
CA LEU A 60 12.68 3.29 4.48
C LEU A 60 11.18 3.00 4.63
N SER A 61 10.82 1.82 5.13
CA SER A 61 9.44 1.45 5.41
C SER A 61 8.86 2.28 6.57
N ILE A 62 9.62 2.57 7.61
CA ILE A 62 9.20 3.45 8.71
C ILE A 62 8.91 4.86 8.18
N VAL A 63 9.79 5.40 7.32
CA VAL A 63 9.55 6.69 6.67
C VAL A 63 8.26 6.65 5.84
N GLY A 64 8.05 5.56 5.10
CA GLY A 64 6.80 5.33 4.36
C GLY A 64 5.56 5.29 5.26
N CYS A 65 5.65 4.65 6.42
CA CYS A 65 4.55 4.63 7.41
C CYS A 65 4.21 6.03 7.92
N ILE A 66 5.21 6.85 8.22
CA ILE A 66 5.01 8.25 8.62
C ILE A 66 4.34 9.03 7.48
N ASN A 67 4.79 8.83 6.24
CA ASN A 67 4.21 9.49 5.08
C ASN A 67 2.73 9.15 4.84
N VAL A 68 2.25 7.96 5.26
CA VAL A 68 0.82 7.61 5.19
C VAL A 68 -0.05 8.58 6.02
N PHE A 69 0.44 9.02 7.18
CA PHE A 69 -0.25 10.04 7.98
C PHE A 69 -0.25 11.39 7.25
N VAL A 70 0.85 11.74 6.60
CA VAL A 70 0.92 12.97 5.77
C VAL A 70 -0.09 12.91 4.64
N ILE A 71 -0.19 11.79 3.91
CA ILE A 71 -1.19 11.60 2.84
C ILE A 71 -2.60 11.83 3.37
N LYS A 72 -2.93 11.29 4.55
CA LYS A 72 -4.28 11.40 5.13
C LYS A 72 -4.62 12.83 5.53
N TYR A 73 -3.71 13.50 6.24
CA TYR A 73 -3.99 14.81 6.84
C TYR A 73 -3.55 16.00 6.00
N SER A 74 -2.80 15.80 4.92
CA SER A 74 -2.36 16.86 4.02
C SER A 74 -3.50 17.69 3.43
N VAL A 75 -4.67 17.08 3.27
CA VAL A 75 -5.88 17.78 2.78
C VAL A 75 -6.42 18.80 3.77
N ASP A 76 -6.09 18.68 5.06
CA ASP A 76 -6.52 19.60 6.11
C ASP A 76 -5.51 20.76 6.30
N TRP A 77 -4.25 20.55 5.89
CA TRP A 77 -3.15 21.52 6.09
C TRP A 77 -2.79 22.31 4.83
N TRP A 78 -3.18 21.78 3.67
CA TRP A 78 -2.75 22.32 2.36
C TRP A 78 -3.97 22.68 1.52
N ASN A 79 -3.85 23.74 0.72
CA ASN A 79 -4.88 24.05 -0.27
C ASN A 79 -4.95 22.93 -1.32
N THR A 80 -6.08 22.26 -1.41
CA THR A 80 -6.28 21.11 -2.28
C THR A 80 -7.68 21.12 -2.86
N LEU A 81 -7.87 20.50 -4.03
CA LEU A 81 -9.20 20.22 -4.60
C LEU A 81 -9.84 18.95 -4.01
N HIS A 82 -9.08 18.18 -3.21
CA HIS A 82 -9.61 17.01 -2.55
C HIS A 82 -10.54 17.38 -1.40
N GLN A 83 -11.51 16.51 -1.13
CA GLN A 83 -12.38 16.65 0.04
C GLN A 83 -11.57 16.53 1.34
N PRO A 84 -12.00 17.19 2.42
CA PRO A 84 -11.40 17.02 3.74
C PRO A 84 -11.32 15.56 4.18
N SER A 85 -10.43 15.25 5.09
CA SER A 85 -10.27 13.89 5.61
C SER A 85 -11.55 13.44 6.32
N SER A 86 -12.24 12.45 5.75
CA SER A 86 -13.41 11.86 6.39
C SER A 86 -13.00 10.90 7.49
N PRO A 87 -13.60 10.93 8.69
CA PRO A 87 -13.39 9.90 9.70
C PRO A 87 -13.91 8.55 9.17
N ILE A 88 -13.07 7.53 9.21
CA ILE A 88 -13.47 6.16 8.86
C ILE A 88 -14.39 5.66 9.97
N GLY A 89 -15.66 5.41 9.67
CA GLY A 89 -16.54 4.70 10.57
C GLY A 89 -17.79 5.45 11.04
N MET A 90 -18.07 6.61 10.53
CA MET A 90 -19.34 7.29 10.85
C MET A 90 -20.37 7.04 9.76
N ALA A 91 -20.95 5.84 9.78
CA ALA A 91 -22.05 5.44 8.89
C ALA A 91 -23.34 6.25 9.11
N GLY A 92 -23.37 7.14 10.10
CA GLY A 92 -24.56 7.92 10.44
C GLY A 92 -24.59 9.36 9.93
N ASP A 93 -23.43 9.91 9.53
CA ASP A 93 -23.32 11.34 9.21
C ASP A 93 -22.66 11.61 7.87
N SER A 94 -22.44 10.58 7.07
CA SER A 94 -21.84 10.72 5.74
C SER A 94 -22.91 11.14 4.73
N ALA A 95 -22.60 12.15 3.95
CA ALA A 95 -23.37 12.54 2.76
C ALA A 95 -23.49 11.41 1.72
N ASN A 96 -22.91 10.25 1.98
CA ASN A 96 -22.85 9.09 1.11
C ASN A 96 -23.82 8.01 1.60
N GLY A 97 -24.76 7.62 0.76
CA GLY A 97 -25.73 6.56 1.04
C GLY A 97 -25.12 5.15 1.13
N PRO A 98 -25.90 4.15 1.54
CA PRO A 98 -25.48 2.75 1.65
C PRO A 98 -24.95 2.17 0.33
N GLU A 99 -25.36 2.71 -0.81
CA GLU A 99 -24.92 2.32 -2.14
C GLU A 99 -23.40 2.53 -2.33
N ILE A 100 -22.81 3.49 -1.62
CA ILE A 100 -21.36 3.76 -1.65
C ILE A 100 -20.65 3.01 -0.53
N TRP A 101 -21.23 2.97 0.67
CA TRP A 101 -20.60 2.35 1.83
C TRP A 101 -20.49 0.83 1.74
N VAL A 102 -21.52 0.16 1.26
CA VAL A 102 -21.51 -1.31 1.19
C VAL A 102 -20.42 -1.83 0.25
N PRO A 103 -20.30 -1.36 -1.00
CA PRO A 103 -19.19 -1.75 -1.87
C PRO A 103 -17.81 -1.41 -1.29
N LEU A 104 -17.68 -0.25 -0.64
CA LEU A 104 -16.42 0.16 -0.01
C LEU A 104 -15.98 -0.81 1.08
N VAL A 105 -16.89 -1.18 1.99
CA VAL A 105 -16.58 -2.14 3.07
C VAL A 105 -16.22 -3.52 2.49
N ILE A 106 -16.96 -4.00 1.51
CA ILE A 106 -16.66 -5.26 0.82
C ILE A 106 -15.27 -5.22 0.19
N MET A 107 -14.92 -4.13 -0.49
CA MET A 107 -13.59 -3.95 -1.08
C MET A 107 -12.48 -3.89 -0.03
N ILE A 108 -12.70 -3.22 1.09
CA ILE A 108 -11.76 -3.19 2.21
C ILE A 108 -11.49 -4.62 2.71
N VAL A 109 -12.54 -5.38 3.00
CA VAL A 109 -12.43 -6.77 3.45
C VAL A 109 -11.69 -7.63 2.42
N ALA A 110 -12.05 -7.50 1.13
CA ALA A 110 -11.41 -8.25 0.04
C ALA A 110 -9.91 -7.95 -0.06
N VAL A 111 -9.51 -6.68 0.05
CA VAL A 111 -8.09 -6.27 0.03
C VAL A 111 -7.34 -6.82 1.23
N TYR A 112 -7.92 -6.80 2.44
CA TYR A 112 -7.28 -7.39 3.62
C TYR A 112 -7.14 -8.90 3.52
N LEU A 113 -8.15 -9.59 3.00
CA LEU A 113 -8.07 -11.04 2.75
C LEU A 113 -6.99 -11.37 1.72
N PHE A 114 -6.95 -10.63 0.61
CA PHE A 114 -5.90 -10.77 -0.40
C PHE A 114 -4.50 -10.55 0.19
N PHE A 115 -4.34 -9.52 1.04
CA PHE A 115 -3.10 -9.26 1.74
C PHE A 115 -2.72 -10.42 2.67
N ALA A 116 -3.66 -10.93 3.47
CA ALA A 116 -3.43 -12.05 4.39
C ALA A 116 -2.99 -13.32 3.65
N VAL A 117 -3.68 -13.68 2.56
CA VAL A 117 -3.32 -14.83 1.72
C VAL A 117 -1.93 -14.63 1.11
N SER A 118 -1.67 -13.45 0.55
CA SER A 118 -0.36 -13.13 -0.06
C SER A 118 0.77 -13.20 0.96
N LEU A 119 0.54 -12.70 2.19
CA LEU A 119 1.51 -12.76 3.28
C LEU A 119 1.81 -14.21 3.70
N ILE A 120 0.78 -15.04 3.88
CA ILE A 120 0.93 -16.45 4.25
C ILE A 120 1.72 -17.20 3.16
N LEU A 121 1.35 -17.02 1.88
CA LEU A 121 2.03 -17.67 0.78
C LEU A 121 3.49 -17.23 0.64
N SER A 122 3.75 -15.94 0.78
CA SER A 122 5.11 -15.39 0.71
C SER A 122 5.98 -15.88 1.88
N THR A 123 5.42 -15.90 3.09
CA THR A 123 6.12 -16.41 4.28
C THR A 123 6.40 -17.91 4.16
N ARG A 124 5.42 -18.69 3.70
CA ARG A 124 5.60 -20.12 3.44
C ARG A 124 6.70 -20.36 2.40
N ASN A 125 6.71 -19.61 1.33
CA ASN A 125 7.71 -19.72 0.28
C ASN A 125 9.12 -19.40 0.81
N GLU A 126 9.25 -18.34 1.60
CA GLU A 126 10.52 -17.97 2.22
C GLU A 126 11.04 -19.04 3.18
N ILE A 127 10.17 -19.62 4.02
CA ILE A 127 10.53 -20.71 4.92
C ILE A 127 11.00 -21.93 4.12
N LEU A 128 10.27 -22.34 3.09
CA LEU A 128 10.63 -23.47 2.24
C LEU A 128 11.98 -23.26 1.53
N GLN A 129 12.27 -22.04 1.10
CA GLN A 129 13.55 -21.71 0.50
C GLN A 129 14.71 -21.78 1.50
N ARG A 130 14.53 -21.22 2.68
CA ARG A 130 15.56 -21.22 3.74
C ARG A 130 15.84 -22.62 4.27
N GLU A 131 14.79 -23.41 4.44
CA GLU A 131 14.88 -24.76 4.99
C GLU A 131 14.91 -25.88 3.94
N ARG A 132 15.20 -25.56 2.69
CA ARG A 132 15.21 -26.50 1.55
C ARG A 132 16.05 -27.76 1.78
N ARG A 133 17.08 -27.69 2.65
CA ARG A 133 17.95 -28.83 3.00
C ARG A 133 17.50 -29.63 4.22
N SER A 134 16.46 -29.18 4.91
CA SER A 134 15.91 -29.90 6.07
C SER A 134 15.12 -31.15 5.65
N LYS A 135 15.12 -32.18 6.50
CA LYS A 135 14.44 -33.44 6.21
C LYS A 135 12.94 -33.27 5.98
N TRP A 136 12.28 -32.45 6.79
CA TRP A 136 10.83 -32.22 6.70
C TRP A 136 10.41 -31.57 5.37
N VAL A 137 11.23 -30.67 4.83
CA VAL A 137 10.96 -30.05 3.51
C VAL A 137 11.16 -31.06 2.39
N GLN A 138 12.19 -31.93 2.49
CA GLN A 138 12.43 -32.97 1.50
C GLN A 138 11.29 -34.00 1.50
N GLU A 139 10.78 -34.39 2.66
CA GLU A 139 9.62 -35.27 2.79
C GLU A 139 8.35 -34.65 2.20
N LEU A 140 8.12 -33.38 2.45
CA LEU A 140 7.00 -32.62 1.88
C LEU A 140 7.06 -32.55 0.33
N LEU A 141 8.24 -32.31 -0.24
CA LEU A 141 8.44 -32.27 -1.68
C LEU A 141 8.36 -33.66 -2.33
N ALA A 142 8.69 -34.71 -1.60
CA ALA A 142 8.58 -36.09 -2.09
C ALA A 142 7.12 -36.63 -2.04
N SER A 143 6.26 -35.98 -1.23
CA SER A 143 4.84 -36.35 -1.07
C SER A 143 3.89 -35.55 -1.97
N ALA A 144 4.36 -34.50 -2.63
CA ALA A 144 3.58 -33.63 -3.50
C ALA A 144 3.72 -34.02 -4.97
#